data_4f951a9c4fdf79ee364d9f0931633339
#
_entry.id   4f951a9c4fdf79ee364d9f0931633339
#
_cell.length_a   1.000
_cell.length_b   1.000
_cell.length_c   1.000
_cell.angle_alpha   90.00
_cell.angle_beta   90.00
_cell.angle_gamma   90.00
#
_symmetry.space_group_name_H-M   'P 1'
#
loop_
_entity.id
_entity.type
_entity.pdbx_description
1 polymer ?
#
loop_
_entity_poly.entity_id
_entity_poly.type
_entity_poly.pdbx_seq_one_letter_code
_entity_poly.pdbx_strand_id
1 'polypeptide(L)'
;GINIGAFSAPLLVGYFGEVVDWHLGFSLAGFGMILGQIVYVFGQKHLVGIGDSHHASEESKALMSKPLSKIEKDRMIVLMLSFLIMIVFWGAYEQAGGFMNLYAKQTVDRVVFGFEIPASFLQSLHAFYVILLGAPMAAFWLWWKRKGLESSAIFKMGLGTIIMGLGFMALVGAAYEVSVLALEKASLYWLLLSYLLHVIGELSSSPIALSFITKLAPAKYASFMMGAYFAITGLGNKLAGEIG
;
A
#
# COMPACT_ATOMS: atom_id res chain seq x y z
N GLY A 1 9.66 -10.47 -3.08
CA GLY A 1 8.87 -11.56 -2.47
C GLY A 1 7.42 -11.15 -2.25
N ILE A 2 7.13 -10.10 -1.43
CA ILE A 2 5.77 -9.77 -0.99
C ILE A 2 4.80 -9.50 -2.17
N ASN A 3 5.21 -8.73 -3.18
CA ASN A 3 4.35 -8.39 -4.32
C ASN A 3 4.10 -9.59 -5.27
N ILE A 4 4.99 -10.59 -5.30
CA ILE A 4 4.72 -11.83 -6.04
C ILE A 4 3.61 -12.62 -5.33
N GLY A 5 3.66 -12.69 -3.99
CA GLY A 5 2.58 -13.27 -3.20
C GLY A 5 1.26 -12.52 -3.37
N ALA A 6 1.28 -11.18 -3.29
CA ALA A 6 0.11 -10.32 -3.50
C ALA A 6 -0.47 -10.41 -4.92
N PHE A 7 0.36 -10.73 -5.92
CA PHE A 7 -0.10 -11.02 -7.28
C PHE A 7 -0.75 -12.39 -7.41
N SER A 8 -0.11 -13.44 -6.88
CA SER A 8 -0.56 -14.82 -7.07
C SER A 8 -1.72 -15.24 -6.16
N ALA A 9 -1.79 -14.68 -4.93
CA ALA A 9 -2.82 -15.08 -3.98
C ALA A 9 -4.26 -14.76 -4.45
N PRO A 10 -4.60 -13.56 -4.95
CA PRO A 10 -5.94 -13.30 -5.46
C PRO A 10 -6.29 -14.15 -6.69
N LEU A 11 -5.31 -14.52 -7.52
CA LEU A 11 -5.55 -15.43 -8.66
C LEU A 11 -5.92 -16.82 -8.20
N LEU A 12 -5.22 -17.36 -7.21
CA LEU A 12 -5.48 -18.73 -6.73
C LEU A 12 -6.69 -18.75 -5.78
N VAL A 13 -6.61 -18.01 -4.68
CA VAL A 13 -7.66 -18.00 -3.65
C VAL A 13 -8.95 -17.41 -4.20
N GLY A 14 -8.87 -16.38 -5.05
CA GLY A 14 -10.02 -15.77 -5.68
C GLY A 14 -10.70 -16.70 -6.69
N TYR A 15 -9.94 -17.39 -7.54
CA TYR A 15 -10.52 -18.38 -8.47
C TYR A 15 -11.28 -19.47 -7.71
N PHE A 16 -10.61 -20.12 -6.76
CA PHE A 16 -11.25 -21.19 -6.00
C PHE A 16 -12.41 -20.66 -5.14
N GLY A 17 -12.31 -19.47 -4.59
CA GLY A 17 -13.37 -18.85 -3.81
C GLY A 17 -14.59 -18.45 -4.63
N GLU A 18 -14.40 -17.72 -5.74
CA GLU A 18 -15.51 -17.19 -6.53
C GLU A 18 -16.12 -18.21 -7.51
N VAL A 19 -15.30 -19.12 -8.04
CA VAL A 19 -15.72 -20.04 -9.11
C VAL A 19 -16.09 -21.43 -8.57
N VAL A 20 -15.43 -21.89 -7.51
CA VAL A 20 -15.65 -23.23 -6.96
C VAL A 20 -16.40 -23.17 -5.64
N ASP A 21 -15.75 -22.72 -4.56
CA ASP A 21 -16.33 -22.62 -3.22
C ASP A 21 -15.44 -21.78 -2.31
N TRP A 22 -16.05 -20.89 -1.51
CA TRP A 22 -15.33 -19.99 -0.59
C TRP A 22 -14.58 -20.72 0.52
N HIS A 23 -15.08 -21.88 0.99
CA HIS A 23 -14.38 -22.66 2.00
C HIS A 23 -13.06 -23.22 1.44
N LEU A 24 -13.05 -23.62 0.17
CA LEU A 24 -11.85 -24.09 -0.50
C LEU A 24 -10.85 -22.93 -0.69
N GLY A 25 -11.33 -21.76 -1.11
CA GLY A 25 -10.50 -20.56 -1.24
C GLY A 25 -9.80 -20.19 0.08
N PHE A 26 -10.54 -20.11 1.18
CA PHE A 26 -9.97 -19.83 2.50
C PHE A 26 -9.04 -20.95 3.00
N SER A 27 -9.36 -22.22 2.71
CA SER A 27 -8.51 -23.36 3.05
C SER A 27 -7.14 -23.28 2.38
N LEU A 28 -7.08 -22.83 1.12
CA LEU A 28 -5.82 -22.59 0.41
C LEU A 28 -4.97 -21.50 1.06
N ALA A 29 -5.61 -20.41 1.52
CA ALA A 29 -4.91 -19.37 2.25
C ALA A 29 -4.35 -19.90 3.58
N GLY A 30 -5.12 -20.67 4.34
CA GLY A 30 -4.69 -21.34 5.57
C GLY A 30 -3.51 -22.29 5.32
N PHE A 31 -3.58 -23.09 4.28
CA PHE A 31 -2.49 -24.00 3.88
C PHE A 31 -1.20 -23.22 3.53
N GLY A 32 -1.33 -22.12 2.79
CA GLY A 32 -0.21 -21.22 2.49
C GLY A 32 0.44 -20.64 3.75
N MET A 33 -0.36 -20.26 4.75
CA MET A 33 0.15 -19.79 6.04
C MET A 33 0.92 -20.88 6.80
N ILE A 34 0.42 -22.12 6.81
CA ILE A 34 1.11 -23.27 7.43
C ILE A 34 2.45 -23.52 6.75
N LEU A 35 2.49 -23.52 5.42
CA LEU A 35 3.74 -23.66 4.67
C LEU A 35 4.73 -22.53 5.00
N GLY A 36 4.25 -21.28 5.08
CA GLY A 36 5.06 -20.13 5.46
C GLY A 36 5.65 -20.30 6.87
N GLN A 37 4.85 -20.79 7.84
CA GLN A 37 5.31 -21.08 9.19
C GLN A 37 6.36 -22.19 9.23
N ILE A 38 6.17 -23.25 8.46
CA ILE A 38 7.14 -24.35 8.33
C ILE A 38 8.47 -23.80 7.80
N VAL A 39 8.45 -23.03 6.71
CA VAL A 39 9.65 -22.41 6.12
C VAL A 39 10.35 -21.50 7.15
N TYR A 40 9.58 -20.72 7.91
CA TYR A 40 10.12 -19.85 8.95
C TYR A 40 10.83 -20.65 10.05
N VAL A 41 10.18 -21.69 10.58
CA VAL A 41 10.76 -22.54 11.66
C VAL A 41 12.06 -23.20 11.20
N PHE A 42 12.10 -23.78 10.00
CA PHE A 42 13.31 -24.38 9.45
C PHE A 42 14.38 -23.33 9.07
N GLY A 43 13.95 -22.11 8.74
CA GLY A 43 14.82 -20.99 8.38
C GLY A 43 15.44 -20.27 9.59
N GLN A 44 14.90 -20.42 10.80
CA GLN A 44 15.35 -19.70 12.00
C GLN A 44 16.86 -19.81 12.26
N LYS A 45 17.45 -20.97 11.95
CA LYS A 45 18.91 -21.20 12.10
C LYS A 45 19.78 -20.19 11.32
N HIS A 46 19.22 -19.60 10.25
CA HIS A 46 19.92 -18.58 9.45
C HIS A 46 19.69 -17.15 9.96
N LEU A 47 18.79 -16.99 10.94
CA LEU A 47 18.42 -15.71 11.54
C LEU A 47 19.04 -15.48 12.92
N VAL A 48 19.87 -16.41 13.40
CA VAL A 48 20.51 -16.30 14.71
C VAL A 48 21.36 -15.02 14.78
N GLY A 49 21.12 -14.19 15.79
CA GLY A 49 21.78 -12.89 15.95
C GLY A 49 21.23 -11.76 15.10
N ILE A 50 20.19 -12.03 14.25
CA ILE A 50 19.51 -11.01 13.46
C ILE A 50 18.20 -10.63 14.15
N GLY A 51 18.08 -9.37 14.56
CA GLY A 51 16.89 -8.87 15.24
C GLY A 51 16.84 -9.12 16.75
N ASP A 52 17.88 -9.71 17.32
CA ASP A 52 18.02 -9.78 18.77
C ASP A 52 18.04 -8.36 19.34
N SER A 53 17.31 -8.14 20.45
CA SER A 53 17.37 -6.85 21.13
C SER A 53 18.82 -6.61 21.53
N HIS A 54 19.45 -5.60 20.95
CA HIS A 54 20.74 -5.15 21.44
C HIS A 54 20.54 -4.81 22.92
N HIS A 55 21.16 -5.57 23.79
CA HIS A 55 21.33 -5.13 25.18
C HIS A 55 21.87 -3.71 25.09
N ALA A 56 21.06 -2.74 25.52
CA ALA A 56 21.39 -1.34 25.36
C ALA A 56 22.78 -1.13 26.02
N SER A 57 23.78 -0.84 25.18
CA SER A 57 25.09 -0.47 25.69
C SER A 57 24.92 0.72 26.63
N GLU A 58 25.81 0.89 27.60
CA GLU A 58 25.76 2.05 28.51
C GLU A 58 25.71 3.38 27.73
N GLU A 59 26.35 3.42 26.57
CA GLU A 59 26.31 4.54 25.64
C GLU A 59 24.91 4.75 25.05
N SER A 60 24.19 3.67 24.70
CA SER A 60 22.81 3.73 24.24
C SER A 60 21.84 4.18 25.34
N LYS A 61 22.04 3.76 26.58
CA LYS A 61 21.29 4.23 27.75
C LYS A 61 21.53 5.70 28.00
N ALA A 62 22.79 6.16 27.90
CA ALA A 62 23.16 7.56 28.06
C ALA A 62 22.53 8.46 26.96
N LEU A 63 22.45 7.97 25.73
CA LEU A 63 21.74 8.66 24.64
C LEU A 63 20.24 8.75 24.90
N MET A 64 19.64 7.68 25.44
CA MET A 64 18.21 7.67 25.79
C MET A 64 17.86 8.58 26.95
N SER A 65 18.77 8.89 27.88
CA SER A 65 18.53 9.76 29.02
C SER A 65 18.59 11.26 28.67
N LYS A 66 19.24 11.64 27.57
CA LYS A 66 19.38 13.05 27.18
C LYS A 66 18.03 13.65 26.75
N PRO A 67 17.74 14.90 27.19
CA PRO A 67 16.54 15.61 26.71
C PRO A 67 16.65 15.87 25.20
N LEU A 68 15.50 15.90 24.52
CA LEU A 68 15.44 16.23 23.09
C LEU A 68 15.89 17.66 22.85
N SER A 69 16.76 17.85 21.88
CA SER A 69 17.12 19.16 21.33
C SER A 69 15.91 19.82 20.64
N LYS A 70 15.98 21.13 20.44
CA LYS A 70 14.95 21.87 19.69
C LYS A 70 14.75 21.28 18.29
N ILE A 71 15.84 20.99 17.57
CA ILE A 71 15.80 20.42 16.22
C ILE A 71 15.11 19.05 16.20
N GLU A 72 15.36 18.19 17.19
CA GLU A 72 14.71 16.89 17.29
C GLU A 72 13.20 17.02 17.55
N LYS A 73 12.79 17.96 18.39
CA LYS A 73 11.38 18.27 18.62
C LYS A 73 10.70 18.75 17.33
N ASP A 74 11.31 19.68 16.61
CA ASP A 74 10.79 20.22 15.36
C ASP A 74 10.66 19.11 14.31
N ARG A 75 11.62 18.18 14.21
CA ARG A 75 11.56 17.00 13.33
C ARG A 75 10.39 16.09 13.71
N MET A 76 10.14 15.85 14.98
CA MET A 76 9.02 15.03 15.43
C MET A 76 7.68 15.69 15.08
N ILE A 77 7.56 17.02 15.22
CA ILE A 77 6.35 17.76 14.81
C ILE A 77 6.10 17.59 13.31
N VAL A 78 7.14 17.77 12.50
CA VAL A 78 7.04 17.57 11.03
C VAL A 78 6.62 16.17 10.68
N LEU A 79 7.14 15.14 11.36
CA LEU A 79 6.71 13.75 11.19
C LEU A 79 5.23 13.58 11.53
N MET A 80 4.78 14.08 12.69
CA MET A 80 3.38 13.97 13.10
C MET A 80 2.43 14.68 12.13
N LEU A 81 2.81 15.84 11.60
CA LEU A 81 2.04 16.53 10.57
C LEU A 81 2.00 15.74 9.25
N SER A 82 3.12 15.12 8.86
CA SER A 82 3.14 14.26 7.66
C SER A 82 2.24 13.04 7.79
N PHE A 83 2.02 12.56 9.00
CA PHE A 83 1.12 11.45 9.27
C PHE A 83 -0.35 11.76 8.93
N LEU A 84 -0.77 13.03 8.99
CA LEU A 84 -2.11 13.43 8.55
C LEU A 84 -2.31 13.17 7.06
N ILE A 85 -1.27 13.40 6.24
CA ILE A 85 -1.30 13.06 4.82
C ILE A 85 -1.45 11.55 4.64
N MET A 86 -0.73 10.77 5.47
CA MET A 86 -0.75 9.32 5.38
C MET A 86 -2.06 8.69 5.84
N ILE A 87 -2.82 9.32 6.74
CA ILE A 87 -4.18 8.88 7.10
C ILE A 87 -5.09 8.92 5.86
N VAL A 88 -5.08 10.06 5.16
CA VAL A 88 -5.87 10.23 3.93
C VAL A 88 -5.41 9.26 2.85
N PHE A 89 -4.11 9.10 2.69
CA PHE A 89 -3.52 8.16 1.74
C PHE A 89 -3.98 6.72 1.99
N TRP A 90 -3.85 6.21 3.23
CA TRP A 90 -4.25 4.84 3.57
C TRP A 90 -5.75 4.63 3.51
N GLY A 91 -6.55 5.66 3.89
CA GLY A 91 -8.00 5.62 3.73
C GLY A 91 -8.43 5.48 2.27
N ALA A 92 -7.73 6.15 1.35
CA ALA A 92 -7.96 6.00 -0.09
C ALA A 92 -7.42 4.66 -0.62
N TYR A 93 -6.22 4.25 -0.21
CA TYR A 93 -5.56 3.03 -0.66
C TYR A 93 -6.41 1.77 -0.40
N GLU A 94 -6.96 1.64 0.79
CA GLU A 94 -7.74 0.46 1.19
C GLU A 94 -9.09 0.34 0.46
N GLN A 95 -9.55 1.39 -0.22
CA GLN A 95 -10.72 1.29 -1.09
C GLN A 95 -10.51 0.31 -2.25
N ALA A 96 -9.27 0.00 -2.62
CA ALA A 96 -8.95 -0.97 -3.66
C ALA A 96 -9.45 -2.39 -3.30
N GLY A 97 -9.34 -2.79 -2.02
CA GLY A 97 -9.80 -4.09 -1.54
C GLY A 97 -11.30 -4.14 -1.20
N GLY A 98 -11.89 -2.99 -0.82
CA GLY A 98 -13.30 -2.85 -0.46
C GLY A 98 -14.16 -2.37 -1.61
N PHE A 99 -14.42 -1.06 -1.63
CA PHE A 99 -15.31 -0.39 -2.58
C PHE A 99 -14.99 -0.70 -4.04
N MET A 100 -13.74 -0.60 -4.47
CA MET A 100 -13.38 -0.82 -5.88
C MET A 100 -13.64 -2.26 -6.32
N ASN A 101 -13.43 -3.25 -5.43
CA ASN A 101 -13.70 -4.64 -5.75
C ASN A 101 -15.21 -4.90 -5.90
N LEU A 102 -16.02 -4.33 -4.99
CA LEU A 102 -17.49 -4.42 -5.07
C LEU A 102 -18.01 -3.70 -6.32
N TYR A 103 -17.50 -2.51 -6.61
CA TYR A 103 -17.83 -1.73 -7.80
C TYR A 103 -17.49 -2.49 -9.09
N ALA A 104 -16.31 -3.12 -9.13
CA ALA A 104 -15.90 -3.96 -10.26
C ALA A 104 -16.86 -5.12 -10.49
N LYS A 105 -17.33 -5.76 -9.41
CA LYS A 105 -18.25 -6.90 -9.50
C LYS A 105 -19.63 -6.49 -10.01
N GLN A 106 -20.13 -5.35 -9.57
CA GLN A 106 -21.51 -4.91 -9.84
C GLN A 106 -21.65 -4.10 -11.12
N THR A 107 -20.68 -3.25 -11.43
CA THR A 107 -20.86 -2.17 -12.42
C THR A 107 -19.97 -2.31 -13.66
N VAL A 108 -18.83 -3.01 -13.57
CA VAL A 108 -17.86 -3.06 -14.65
C VAL A 108 -18.07 -4.29 -15.53
N ASP A 109 -17.99 -4.12 -16.85
CA ASP A 109 -17.93 -5.24 -17.78
C ASP A 109 -16.56 -5.94 -17.67
N ARG A 110 -16.60 -7.17 -17.15
CA ARG A 110 -15.40 -7.99 -16.89
C ARG A 110 -15.23 -9.10 -17.92
N VAL A 111 -16.02 -9.05 -19.02
CA VAL A 111 -15.91 -10.07 -20.08
C VAL A 111 -14.79 -9.69 -21.03
N VAL A 112 -13.76 -10.52 -21.07
CA VAL A 112 -12.59 -10.38 -21.95
C VAL A 112 -12.44 -11.66 -22.77
N PHE A 113 -12.47 -11.55 -24.06
CA PHE A 113 -12.43 -12.71 -25.01
C PHE A 113 -13.46 -13.80 -24.70
N GLY A 114 -14.66 -13.40 -24.21
CA GLY A 114 -15.73 -14.35 -23.88
C GLY A 114 -15.60 -15.04 -22.51
N PHE A 115 -14.60 -14.68 -21.73
CA PHE A 115 -14.40 -15.16 -20.36
C PHE A 115 -14.67 -14.02 -19.35
N GLU A 116 -15.52 -14.27 -18.37
CA GLU A 116 -15.76 -13.32 -17.28
C GLU A 116 -14.66 -13.44 -16.21
N ILE A 117 -13.86 -12.36 -16.08
CA ILE A 117 -12.78 -12.28 -15.11
C ILE A 117 -13.36 -12.16 -13.70
N PRO A 118 -13.00 -13.06 -12.74
CA PRO A 118 -13.37 -12.89 -11.33
C PRO A 118 -12.95 -11.53 -10.79
N ALA A 119 -13.80 -10.90 -9.97
CA ALA A 119 -13.51 -9.55 -9.44
C ALA A 119 -12.22 -9.52 -8.61
N SER A 120 -11.94 -10.60 -7.85
CA SER A 120 -10.71 -10.77 -7.09
C SER A 120 -9.43 -10.75 -7.94
N PHE A 121 -9.48 -11.17 -9.21
CA PHE A 121 -8.32 -11.12 -10.11
C PHE A 121 -7.84 -9.69 -10.37
N LEU A 122 -8.76 -8.73 -10.34
CA LEU A 122 -8.44 -7.32 -10.54
C LEU A 122 -7.56 -6.75 -9.42
N GLN A 123 -7.62 -7.33 -8.21
CA GLN A 123 -6.69 -6.97 -7.13
C GLN A 123 -5.24 -7.37 -7.46
N SER A 124 -5.03 -8.43 -8.24
CA SER A 124 -3.69 -8.82 -8.69
C SER A 124 -3.06 -7.78 -9.62
N LEU A 125 -3.87 -6.96 -10.32
CA LEU A 125 -3.37 -5.86 -11.16
C LEU A 125 -2.57 -4.84 -10.34
N HIS A 126 -2.99 -4.56 -9.11
CA HIS A 126 -2.26 -3.67 -8.22
C HIS A 126 -0.83 -4.19 -8.00
N ALA A 127 -0.68 -5.42 -7.55
CA ALA A 127 0.64 -6.03 -7.33
C ALA A 127 1.45 -6.16 -8.63
N PHE A 128 0.79 -6.46 -9.75
CA PHE A 128 1.43 -6.47 -11.08
C PHE A 128 2.00 -5.11 -11.44
N TYR A 129 1.23 -4.03 -11.30
CA TYR A 129 1.71 -2.68 -11.57
C TYR A 129 2.84 -2.26 -10.62
N VAL A 130 2.81 -2.66 -9.34
CA VAL A 130 3.91 -2.40 -8.41
C VAL A 130 5.21 -3.07 -8.88
N ILE A 131 5.15 -4.32 -9.34
CA ILE A 131 6.30 -5.04 -9.89
C ILE A 131 6.82 -4.36 -11.16
N LEU A 132 5.91 -4.00 -12.06
CA LEU A 132 6.23 -3.39 -13.36
C LEU A 132 6.80 -1.98 -13.19
N LEU A 133 6.21 -1.15 -12.33
CA LEU A 133 6.51 0.27 -12.21
C LEU A 133 7.54 0.61 -11.13
N GLY A 134 7.87 -0.32 -10.24
CA GLY A 134 8.77 -0.04 -9.13
C GLY A 134 10.13 0.52 -9.55
N ALA A 135 10.80 -0.13 -10.51
CA ALA A 135 12.08 0.35 -11.04
C ALA A 135 11.93 1.63 -11.89
N PRO A 136 10.98 1.75 -12.84
CA PRO A 136 10.70 3.01 -13.55
C PRO A 136 10.42 4.18 -12.63
N MET A 137 9.62 4.03 -11.58
CA MET A 137 9.31 5.09 -10.63
C MET A 137 10.53 5.52 -9.81
N ALA A 138 11.37 4.57 -9.40
CA ALA A 138 12.63 4.90 -8.74
C ALA A 138 13.56 5.70 -9.69
N ALA A 139 13.67 5.28 -10.94
CA ALA A 139 14.44 6.00 -11.97
C ALA A 139 13.88 7.40 -12.25
N PHE A 140 12.55 7.54 -12.33
CA PHE A 140 11.87 8.83 -12.48
C PHE A 140 12.21 9.79 -11.33
N TRP A 141 12.13 9.38 -10.07
CA TRP A 141 12.44 10.23 -8.93
C TRP A 141 13.92 10.62 -8.86
N LEU A 142 14.84 9.74 -9.31
CA LEU A 142 16.26 10.07 -9.44
C LEU A 142 16.49 11.10 -10.54
N TRP A 143 15.87 10.94 -11.70
CA TRP A 143 15.92 11.90 -12.79
C TRP A 143 15.35 13.26 -12.38
N TRP A 144 14.18 13.27 -11.72
CA TRP A 144 13.52 14.46 -11.19
C TRP A 144 14.45 15.26 -10.27
N LYS A 145 15.10 14.58 -9.33
CA LYS A 145 16.08 15.18 -8.42
C LYS A 145 17.30 15.75 -9.17
N ARG A 146 17.80 15.03 -10.19
CA ARG A 146 18.94 15.49 -11.00
C ARG A 146 18.63 16.76 -11.80
N LYS A 147 17.39 17.03 -12.12
CA LYS A 147 16.92 18.26 -12.76
C LYS A 147 16.80 19.44 -11.78
N GLY A 148 17.13 19.25 -10.50
CA GLY A 148 17.01 20.29 -9.49
C GLY A 148 15.57 20.62 -9.07
N LEU A 149 14.59 19.76 -9.44
CA LEU A 149 13.19 19.97 -9.10
C LEU A 149 12.92 19.58 -7.64
N GLU A 150 11.81 20.11 -7.07
CA GLU A 150 11.40 19.81 -5.69
C GLU A 150 11.26 18.29 -5.50
N SER A 151 11.99 17.76 -4.54
CA SER A 151 12.07 16.32 -4.29
C SER A 151 12.06 15.97 -2.80
N SER A 152 11.53 16.86 -1.95
CA SER A 152 11.33 16.57 -0.53
C SER A 152 10.38 15.39 -0.34
N ALA A 153 10.50 14.70 0.78
CA ALA A 153 9.64 13.57 1.11
C ALA A 153 8.16 14.01 1.19
N ILE A 154 7.89 15.14 1.80
CA ILE A 154 6.52 15.69 1.96
C ILE A 154 5.92 16.00 0.59
N PHE A 155 6.67 16.63 -0.32
CA PHE A 155 6.22 16.90 -1.69
C PHE A 155 5.81 15.61 -2.40
N LYS A 156 6.66 14.58 -2.34
CA LYS A 156 6.39 13.30 -3.01
C LYS A 156 5.18 12.59 -2.42
N MET A 157 5.05 12.57 -1.08
CA MET A 157 3.89 11.99 -0.41
C MET A 157 2.60 12.72 -0.78
N GLY A 158 2.62 14.06 -0.78
CA GLY A 158 1.47 14.89 -1.18
C GLY A 158 1.10 14.66 -2.65
N LEU A 159 2.08 14.69 -3.56
CA LEU A 159 1.85 14.42 -4.98
C LEU A 159 1.31 13.01 -5.21
N GLY A 160 1.86 12.01 -4.52
CA GLY A 160 1.38 10.63 -4.60
C GLY A 160 -0.06 10.47 -4.13
N THR A 161 -0.45 11.16 -3.04
CA THR A 161 -1.84 11.18 -2.56
C THR A 161 -2.78 11.85 -3.58
N ILE A 162 -2.35 12.94 -4.23
CA ILE A 162 -3.13 13.60 -5.29
C ILE A 162 -3.30 12.67 -6.50
N ILE A 163 -2.23 12.01 -6.95
CA ILE A 163 -2.31 11.06 -8.08
C ILE A 163 -3.24 9.90 -7.76
N MET A 164 -3.22 9.39 -6.54
CA MET A 164 -4.16 8.37 -6.09
C MET A 164 -5.61 8.89 -6.14
N GLY A 165 -5.85 10.12 -5.71
CA GLY A 165 -7.15 10.79 -5.83
C GLY A 165 -7.64 10.90 -7.28
N LEU A 166 -6.74 11.17 -8.23
CA LEU A 166 -7.05 11.14 -9.67
C LEU A 166 -7.46 9.75 -10.16
N GLY A 167 -6.97 8.68 -9.52
CA GLY A 167 -7.44 7.33 -9.78
C GLY A 167 -8.93 7.14 -9.49
N PHE A 168 -9.46 7.78 -8.43
CA PHE A 168 -10.92 7.79 -8.18
C PHE A 168 -11.69 8.61 -9.20
N MET A 169 -11.10 9.68 -9.75
CA MET A 169 -11.74 10.43 -10.84
C MET A 169 -11.90 9.57 -12.10
N ALA A 170 -11.04 8.58 -12.33
CA ALA A 170 -11.26 7.61 -13.42
C ALA A 170 -12.55 6.79 -13.18
N LEU A 171 -12.87 6.44 -11.94
CA LEU A 171 -14.12 5.73 -11.62
C LEU A 171 -15.36 6.63 -11.81
N VAL A 172 -15.23 7.95 -11.70
CA VAL A 172 -16.30 8.88 -12.09
C VAL A 172 -16.59 8.78 -13.59
N GLY A 173 -15.55 8.57 -14.43
CA GLY A 173 -15.72 8.27 -15.85
C GLY A 173 -16.50 6.97 -16.08
N ALA A 174 -16.22 5.93 -15.33
CA ALA A 174 -17.00 4.68 -15.37
C ALA A 174 -18.46 4.89 -14.95
N ALA A 175 -18.68 5.66 -13.88
CA ALA A 175 -20.04 5.99 -13.44
C ALA A 175 -20.80 6.82 -14.48
N TYR A 176 -20.13 7.70 -15.21
CA TYR A 176 -20.72 8.48 -16.30
C TYR A 176 -21.21 7.58 -17.45
N GLU A 177 -20.44 6.57 -17.83
CA GLU A 177 -20.86 5.60 -18.86
C GLU A 177 -22.20 4.93 -18.50
N VAL A 178 -22.37 4.51 -17.25
CA VAL A 178 -23.59 3.83 -16.80
C VAL A 178 -24.73 4.81 -16.56
N SER A 179 -24.47 5.95 -15.89
CA SER A 179 -25.55 6.84 -15.44
C SER A 179 -26.02 7.84 -16.49
N VAL A 180 -25.13 8.27 -17.38
CA VAL A 180 -25.42 9.31 -18.38
C VAL A 180 -25.54 8.74 -19.79
N LEU A 181 -24.60 7.84 -20.16
CA LEU A 181 -24.66 7.18 -21.48
C LEU A 181 -25.59 5.96 -21.47
N ALA A 182 -26.17 5.63 -20.31
CA ALA A 182 -27.11 4.53 -20.11
C ALA A 182 -26.57 3.17 -20.61
N LEU A 183 -25.26 2.95 -20.51
CA LEU A 183 -24.65 1.64 -20.78
C LEU A 183 -25.01 0.68 -19.65
N GLU A 184 -25.23 -0.58 -19.97
CA GLU A 184 -25.58 -1.60 -18.97
C GLU A 184 -24.44 -1.81 -17.96
N LYS A 185 -23.18 -1.74 -18.43
CA LYS A 185 -21.97 -1.83 -17.60
C LYS A 185 -20.90 -0.84 -18.07
N ALA A 186 -20.05 -0.42 -17.15
CA ALA A 186 -18.92 0.44 -17.43
C ALA A 186 -17.76 -0.34 -18.06
N SER A 187 -16.98 0.36 -18.89
CA SER A 187 -15.78 -0.19 -19.50
C SER A 187 -14.72 -0.55 -18.47
N LEU A 188 -14.10 -1.73 -18.62
CA LEU A 188 -12.98 -2.21 -17.79
C LEU A 188 -11.79 -1.23 -17.78
N TYR A 189 -11.61 -0.47 -18.85
CA TYR A 189 -10.53 0.50 -19.01
C TYR A 189 -10.43 1.50 -17.84
N TRP A 190 -11.55 2.00 -17.34
CA TRP A 190 -11.59 2.95 -16.23
C TRP A 190 -11.01 2.37 -14.95
N LEU A 191 -11.29 1.10 -14.70
CA LEU A 191 -10.77 0.39 -13.53
C LEU A 191 -9.26 0.13 -13.66
N LEU A 192 -8.80 -0.27 -14.85
CA LEU A 192 -7.37 -0.45 -15.13
C LEU A 192 -6.61 0.87 -14.94
N LEU A 193 -7.16 1.98 -15.42
CA LEU A 193 -6.58 3.31 -15.24
C LEU A 193 -6.56 3.73 -13.76
N SER A 194 -7.63 3.45 -13.04
CA SER A 194 -7.70 3.72 -11.59
C SER A 194 -6.60 2.97 -10.83
N TYR A 195 -6.45 1.67 -11.02
CA TYR A 195 -5.38 0.88 -10.39
C TYR A 195 -3.99 1.37 -10.78
N LEU A 196 -3.78 1.76 -12.03
CA LEU A 196 -2.50 2.31 -12.49
C LEU A 196 -2.14 3.60 -11.71
N LEU A 197 -3.08 4.54 -11.60
CA LEU A 197 -2.88 5.79 -10.87
C LEU A 197 -2.70 5.55 -9.36
N HIS A 198 -3.42 4.59 -8.78
CA HIS A 198 -3.25 4.18 -7.39
C HIS A 198 -1.82 3.70 -7.13
N VAL A 199 -1.27 2.84 -8.00
CA VAL A 199 0.11 2.32 -7.84
C VAL A 199 1.16 3.40 -8.03
N ILE A 200 0.99 4.32 -8.98
CA ILE A 200 1.89 5.47 -9.15
C ILE A 200 1.88 6.33 -7.87
N GLY A 201 0.70 6.57 -7.30
CA GLY A 201 0.52 7.27 -6.04
C GLY A 201 1.20 6.54 -4.87
N GLU A 202 1.00 5.23 -4.76
CA GLU A 202 1.62 4.38 -3.73
C GLU A 202 3.15 4.42 -3.80
N LEU A 203 3.74 4.17 -4.96
CA LEU A 203 5.19 4.17 -5.16
C LEU A 203 5.82 5.54 -4.89
N SER A 204 5.02 6.61 -4.96
CA SER A 204 5.45 7.97 -4.62
C SER A 204 5.24 8.33 -3.15
N SER A 205 4.48 7.56 -2.38
CA SER A 205 4.11 7.88 -0.99
C SER A 205 4.64 6.87 0.02
N SER A 206 4.22 5.62 -0.04
CA SER A 206 4.45 4.63 1.00
C SER A 206 5.93 4.35 1.30
N PRO A 207 6.80 4.01 0.33
CA PRO A 207 8.22 3.76 0.61
C PRO A 207 8.96 5.02 1.06
N ILE A 208 8.49 6.19 0.63
CA ILE A 208 9.07 7.48 0.99
C ILE A 208 8.71 7.84 2.43
N ALA A 209 7.49 7.60 2.88
CA ALA A 209 7.06 7.80 4.26
C ALA A 209 7.91 6.97 5.24
N LEU A 210 8.13 5.69 4.98
CA LEU A 210 8.99 4.83 5.80
C LEU A 210 10.43 5.36 5.86
N SER A 211 11.01 5.74 4.72
CA SER A 211 12.35 6.35 4.66
C SER A 211 12.39 7.70 5.38
N PHE A 212 11.32 8.48 5.34
CA PHE A 212 11.24 9.77 6.00
C PHE A 212 11.26 9.63 7.52
N ILE A 213 10.52 8.67 8.06
CA ILE A 213 10.51 8.34 9.48
C ILE A 213 11.92 7.95 9.95
N THR A 214 12.57 7.02 9.27
CA THR A 214 13.90 6.53 9.65
C THR A 214 14.98 7.61 9.62
N LYS A 215 14.81 8.66 8.79
CA LYS A 215 15.75 9.78 8.66
C LYS A 215 15.51 10.92 9.65
N LEU A 216 14.25 11.18 10.00
CA LEU A 216 13.90 12.30 10.85
C LEU A 216 13.72 11.94 12.31
N ALA A 217 13.24 10.72 12.59
CA ALA A 217 12.99 10.30 13.97
C ALA A 217 14.32 10.31 14.76
N PRO A 218 14.35 10.95 15.94
CA PRO A 218 15.47 10.81 16.85
C PRO A 218 15.67 9.33 17.21
N ALA A 219 16.92 8.86 17.30
CA ALA A 219 17.24 7.45 17.58
C ALA A 219 16.46 6.89 18.78
N LYS A 220 16.30 7.72 19.82
CA LYS A 220 15.52 7.42 21.03
C LYS A 220 14.05 7.07 20.76
N TYR A 221 13.44 7.64 19.73
CA TYR A 221 12.01 7.50 19.39
C TYR A 221 11.76 6.83 18.04
N ALA A 222 12.78 6.32 17.38
CA ALA A 222 12.65 5.73 16.04
C ALA A 222 11.62 4.60 16.00
N SER A 223 11.70 3.65 16.92
CA SER A 223 10.74 2.53 17.01
C SER A 223 9.33 3.01 17.39
N PHE A 224 9.24 4.00 18.30
CA PHE A 224 7.95 4.60 18.66
C PHE A 224 7.29 5.29 17.46
N MET A 225 8.05 6.09 16.70
CA MET A 225 7.54 6.78 15.52
C MET A 225 7.14 5.80 14.41
N MET A 226 7.84 4.69 14.27
CA MET A 226 7.45 3.61 13.36
C MET A 226 6.14 2.95 13.83
N GLY A 227 6.00 2.66 15.11
CA GLY A 227 4.75 2.15 15.68
C GLY A 227 3.58 3.14 15.53
N ALA A 228 3.81 4.44 15.74
CA ALA A 228 2.82 5.49 15.50
C ALA A 228 2.39 5.54 14.01
N TYR A 229 3.31 5.35 13.08
CA TYR A 229 2.98 5.26 11.66
C TYR A 229 2.05 4.07 11.35
N PHE A 230 2.31 2.90 11.93
CA PHE A 230 1.41 1.75 11.75
C PHE A 230 0.05 1.95 12.42
N ALA A 231 -0.01 2.64 13.56
CA ALA A 231 -1.28 3.02 14.18
C ALA A 231 -2.10 3.95 13.26
N ILE A 232 -1.42 4.87 12.57
CA ILE A 232 -2.03 5.78 11.59
C ILE A 232 -2.50 5.04 10.35
N THR A 233 -1.76 4.04 9.88
CA THR A 233 -2.24 3.13 8.83
C THR A 233 -3.55 2.48 9.27
N GLY A 234 -3.64 1.97 10.51
CA GLY A 234 -4.86 1.41 11.07
C GLY A 234 -6.03 2.40 11.13
N LEU A 235 -5.77 3.68 11.44
CA LEU A 235 -6.80 4.73 11.37
C LEU A 235 -7.28 4.98 9.94
N GLY A 236 -6.36 4.99 8.97
CA GLY A 236 -6.70 5.08 7.54
C GLY A 236 -7.60 3.93 7.10
N ASN A 237 -7.25 2.70 7.47
CA ASN A 237 -8.03 1.50 7.16
C ASN A 237 -9.42 1.54 7.79
N LYS A 238 -9.53 2.04 9.04
CA LYS A 238 -10.84 2.26 9.67
C LYS A 238 -11.69 3.26 8.90
N LEU A 239 -11.12 4.40 8.51
CA LEU A 239 -11.83 5.39 7.69
C LEU A 239 -12.28 4.81 6.35
N ALA A 240 -11.45 3.96 5.73
CA ALA A 240 -11.83 3.27 4.49
C ALA A 240 -13.08 2.41 4.67
N GLY A 241 -13.16 1.66 5.77
CA GLY A 241 -14.33 0.83 6.09
C GLY A 241 -15.60 1.61 6.45
N GLU A 242 -15.47 2.87 6.91
CA GLU A 242 -16.62 3.73 7.23
C GLU A 242 -17.16 4.46 5.97
N ILE A 243 -16.32 4.67 4.96
CA ILE A 243 -16.67 5.42 3.74
C ILE A 243 -17.12 4.47 2.61
N GLY A 244 -16.56 3.27 2.52
CA GLY A 244 -16.85 2.26 1.48
C GLY A 244 -17.92 1.30 1.88
#